data_8160bc2017cc5113a80d5cdf2d7ee0d7
#
_entry.id   8160bc2017cc5113a80d5cdf2d7ee0d7
#
_cell.length_a   1.000
_cell.length_b   1.000
_cell.length_c   1.000
_cell.angle_alpha   90.00
_cell.angle_beta   90.00
_cell.angle_gamma   90.00
#
_symmetry.space_group_name_H-M   'P 1'
#
loop_
_entity.id
_entity.type
_entity.pdbx_description
1 polymer ?
#
loop_
_entity_poly.entity_id
_entity_poly.type
_entity_poly.pdbx_seq_one_letter_code
_entity_poly.pdbx_strand_id
1 'polypeptide(L)'
;MFAPEPCDDVAEIIRDAGRRRPLSKPLPSVFGIFALAALAAYAASPARSDESDLLAVRVAKAQKLVEKVRGVSFRAPVASALLPEKDLETVLAKKLVQDLPIPFEAYAAGLAALGLIEPSPGLLGRLTRLYTRQVVGFYDPAEKRFYIVPERSRDLAGPAGDLMEQLLLAHELTHALQDQRLGLDLRMKALRDSTDSLLALQAFLEGEATVLMTEALLESVPDEAREALGEDPLEQVLDGLDDPEGVDGADGVPAYFVRELVFPYAAGTAWIRQKRSAGGWPAVDAAYRRLPTTTREILRPGVALPPRLRLAPADRPTPKMVPGGGTASWADTLGEWVLGTLLEQAGAGDASREAAASWQDDRIVFSYPGKVPGAHGVGFLWRIRAASPEGAARIAALLEPLYETRPASARPRIAVRGDVVEVARRAVLPPPG
;
A
#
# COMPACT_ATOMS: atom_id res chain seq x y z
N MET A 1 11.71 -48.02 -11.70
CA MET A 1 12.03 -46.96 -12.66
C MET A 1 10.69 -46.53 -13.25
N PHE A 2 9.97 -45.63 -12.52
CA PHE A 2 8.73 -45.00 -12.98
C PHE A 2 9.04 -43.55 -13.26
N ALA A 3 8.92 -43.13 -14.50
CA ALA A 3 8.96 -41.76 -14.90
C ALA A 3 7.62 -41.12 -14.47
N PRO A 4 7.57 -39.91 -13.93
CA PRO A 4 6.31 -39.20 -13.74
C PRO A 4 5.76 -38.78 -15.10
N GLU A 5 4.47 -39.06 -15.34
CA GLU A 5 3.75 -38.58 -16.50
C GLU A 5 3.63 -37.04 -16.48
N PRO A 6 3.65 -36.38 -17.63
CA PRO A 6 3.57 -34.92 -17.69
C PRO A 6 2.17 -34.45 -17.31
N CYS A 7 2.12 -33.33 -16.55
CA CYS A 7 0.93 -32.63 -16.09
C CYS A 7 0.10 -32.06 -17.27
N ASP A 8 -0.75 -32.88 -17.89
CA ASP A 8 -1.81 -32.42 -18.83
C ASP A 8 -2.88 -31.56 -18.10
N ASP A 9 -3.01 -31.73 -16.78
CA ASP A 9 -4.02 -31.04 -15.95
C ASP A 9 -3.84 -29.52 -15.87
N VAL A 10 -2.61 -29.00 -15.86
CA VAL A 10 -2.36 -27.55 -15.73
C VAL A 10 -2.79 -26.80 -16.99
N ALA A 11 -2.54 -27.36 -18.17
CA ALA A 11 -2.93 -26.76 -19.44
C ALA A 11 -4.45 -26.79 -19.65
N GLU A 12 -5.14 -27.79 -19.05
CA GLU A 12 -6.59 -27.90 -19.10
C GLU A 12 -7.27 -26.92 -18.14
N ILE A 13 -6.73 -26.74 -16.95
CA ILE A 13 -7.17 -25.76 -15.94
C ILE A 13 -7.05 -24.34 -16.48
N ILE A 14 -5.93 -24.00 -17.14
CA ILE A 14 -5.70 -22.68 -17.74
C ILE A 14 -6.65 -22.45 -18.93
N ARG A 15 -6.90 -23.48 -19.78
CA ARG A 15 -7.84 -23.36 -20.91
C ARG A 15 -9.30 -23.22 -20.45
N ASP A 16 -9.68 -23.80 -19.32
CA ASP A 16 -11.03 -23.69 -18.76
C ASP A 16 -11.25 -22.32 -18.08
N ALA A 17 -10.21 -21.73 -17.48
CA ALA A 17 -10.25 -20.38 -16.95
C ALA A 17 -10.45 -19.30 -18.03
N GLY A 18 -9.88 -19.48 -19.24
CA GLY A 18 -10.06 -18.54 -20.36
C GLY A 18 -11.41 -18.62 -21.10
N ARG A 19 -12.24 -19.62 -20.83
CA ARG A 19 -13.55 -19.83 -21.48
C ARG A 19 -14.76 -19.52 -20.61
N ARG A 20 -14.58 -19.32 -19.33
CA ARG A 20 -15.66 -19.00 -18.40
C ARG A 20 -15.81 -17.49 -18.25
N ARG A 21 -17.09 -17.04 -18.22
CA ARG A 21 -17.49 -15.70 -17.76
C ARG A 21 -16.70 -15.31 -16.51
N PRO A 22 -16.51 -13.99 -16.22
CA PRO A 22 -15.69 -13.55 -15.12
C PRO A 22 -15.97 -14.40 -13.89
N LEU A 23 -14.88 -14.98 -13.33
CA LEU A 23 -14.94 -15.87 -12.17
C LEU A 23 -15.72 -15.15 -11.07
N SER A 24 -16.88 -15.69 -10.72
CA SER A 24 -17.75 -15.17 -9.67
C SER A 24 -17.17 -15.39 -8.24
N LYS A 25 -15.92 -15.85 -8.15
CA LYS A 25 -15.10 -15.82 -6.94
C LYS A 25 -13.78 -15.16 -7.32
N PRO A 26 -13.43 -14.02 -6.69
CA PRO A 26 -12.09 -13.46 -6.85
C PRO A 26 -11.08 -14.57 -6.50
N LEU A 27 -10.04 -14.70 -7.31
CA LEU A 27 -8.85 -15.45 -6.91
C LEU A 27 -8.45 -14.91 -5.53
N PRO A 28 -8.13 -15.77 -4.55
CA PRO A 28 -7.62 -15.28 -3.28
C PRO A 28 -6.46 -14.33 -3.61
N SER A 29 -6.60 -13.07 -3.22
CA SER A 29 -5.62 -12.06 -3.55
C SER A 29 -4.30 -12.49 -2.94
N VAL A 30 -3.30 -12.73 -3.79
CA VAL A 30 -1.92 -13.10 -3.42
C VAL A 30 -1.20 -11.91 -2.78
N PHE A 31 -1.93 -10.87 -2.40
CA PHE A 31 -1.39 -9.64 -1.88
C PHE A 31 -1.06 -9.79 -0.41
N GLY A 32 0.21 -10.12 -0.16
CA GLY A 32 0.82 -9.92 1.15
C GLY A 32 0.76 -8.46 1.52
N ILE A 33 0.13 -8.16 2.64
CA ILE A 33 0.13 -6.81 3.18
C ILE A 33 1.50 -6.58 3.79
N PHE A 34 2.21 -5.54 3.32
CA PHE A 34 3.13 -4.83 4.17
C PHE A 34 2.34 -4.19 5.32
N ALA A 35 1.79 -5.03 6.20
CA ALA A 35 1.28 -4.58 7.47
C ALA A 35 2.50 -4.19 8.30
N LEU A 36 2.64 -2.91 8.50
CA LEU A 36 3.52 -2.18 9.40
C LEU A 36 4.15 -3.07 10.50
N ALA A 37 5.47 -3.01 10.58
CA ALA A 37 6.28 -3.83 11.45
C ALA A 37 6.05 -3.60 12.94
N ALA A 38 5.92 -4.60 13.70
CA ALA A 38 6.39 -5.05 14.99
C ALA A 38 5.37 -5.92 15.73
N LEU A 39 5.68 -7.19 15.85
CA LEU A 39 5.11 -8.05 16.89
C LEU A 39 6.03 -8.01 18.12
N ALA A 40 5.47 -7.66 19.28
CA ALA A 40 6.06 -8.16 20.52
C ALA A 40 5.91 -9.68 20.47
N ALA A 41 7.03 -10.39 20.68
CA ALA A 41 7.16 -11.83 20.53
C ALA A 41 5.84 -12.60 20.74
N TYR A 42 5.20 -13.02 19.64
CA TYR A 42 4.21 -14.07 19.70
C TYR A 42 4.99 -15.36 19.91
N ALA A 43 4.94 -15.88 21.15
CA ALA A 43 5.43 -17.21 21.43
C ALA A 43 4.56 -18.17 20.62
N ALA A 44 5.06 -18.63 19.47
CA ALA A 44 4.39 -19.63 18.66
C ALA A 44 3.99 -20.79 19.57
N SER A 45 2.70 -21.12 19.63
CA SER A 45 2.26 -22.41 20.18
C SER A 45 3.09 -23.49 19.51
N PRO A 46 3.51 -24.56 20.24
CA PRO A 46 4.31 -25.60 19.65
C PRO A 46 3.53 -26.23 18.50
N ALA A 47 3.80 -25.75 17.28
CA ALA A 47 3.36 -26.39 16.05
C ALA A 47 3.97 -27.79 16.02
N ARG A 48 3.30 -28.77 15.44
CA ARG A 48 3.88 -30.08 15.20
C ARG A 48 5.20 -29.88 14.47
N SER A 49 6.29 -30.43 15.00
CA SER A 49 7.65 -30.28 14.45
C SER A 49 7.69 -30.52 12.93
N ASP A 50 6.95 -31.50 12.45
CA ASP A 50 6.92 -31.93 11.04
C ASP A 50 6.35 -30.85 10.10
N GLU A 51 5.35 -30.07 10.51
CA GLU A 51 4.71 -29.02 9.67
C GLU A 51 5.60 -27.79 9.55
N SER A 52 6.31 -27.44 10.62
CA SER A 52 7.30 -26.35 10.61
C SER A 52 8.53 -26.70 9.77
N ASP A 53 8.98 -27.97 9.83
CA ASP A 53 10.13 -28.45 9.03
C ASP A 53 9.79 -28.47 7.53
N LEU A 54 8.57 -28.89 7.16
CA LEU A 54 8.08 -28.86 5.79
C LEU A 54 7.98 -27.41 5.26
N LEU A 55 7.52 -26.48 6.08
CA LEU A 55 7.49 -25.06 5.72
C LEU A 55 8.91 -24.53 5.46
N ALA A 56 9.85 -24.84 6.34
CA ALA A 56 11.24 -24.40 6.17
C ALA A 56 11.85 -24.92 4.85
N VAL A 57 11.55 -26.16 4.46
CA VAL A 57 12.00 -26.74 3.17
C VAL A 57 11.37 -25.98 1.99
N ARG A 58 10.05 -25.67 2.05
CA ARG A 58 9.37 -24.91 0.99
C ARG A 58 9.93 -23.50 0.86
N VAL A 59 10.13 -22.81 1.98
CA VAL A 59 10.76 -21.49 2.03
C VAL A 59 12.16 -21.52 1.42
N ALA A 60 13.00 -22.50 1.79
CA ALA A 60 14.33 -22.63 1.21
C ALA A 60 14.33 -22.89 -0.30
N LYS A 61 13.34 -23.67 -0.81
CA LYS A 61 13.15 -23.87 -2.25
C LYS A 61 12.74 -22.57 -2.95
N ALA A 62 11.80 -21.85 -2.39
CA ALA A 62 11.32 -20.57 -2.94
C ALA A 62 12.42 -19.49 -2.88
N GLN A 63 13.26 -19.45 -1.85
CA GLN A 63 14.43 -18.56 -1.83
C GLN A 63 15.35 -18.79 -3.05
N LYS A 64 15.63 -20.05 -3.41
CA LYS A 64 16.44 -20.37 -4.59
C LYS A 64 15.79 -19.92 -5.90
N LEU A 65 14.46 -20.02 -6.00
CA LEU A 65 13.72 -19.52 -7.15
C LEU A 65 13.82 -17.97 -7.24
N VAL A 66 13.62 -17.28 -6.14
CA VAL A 66 13.78 -15.81 -6.07
C VAL A 66 15.19 -15.40 -6.46
N GLU A 67 16.23 -16.07 -5.92
CA GLU A 67 17.63 -15.81 -6.30
C GLU A 67 17.88 -16.03 -7.79
N LYS A 68 17.35 -17.11 -8.35
CA LYS A 68 17.48 -17.45 -9.78
C LYS A 68 16.85 -16.37 -10.66
N VAL A 69 15.61 -16.00 -10.38
CA VAL A 69 14.82 -15.05 -11.19
C VAL A 69 15.36 -13.62 -11.01
N ARG A 70 15.66 -13.23 -9.77
CA ARG A 70 16.11 -11.87 -9.46
C ARG A 70 17.59 -11.64 -9.79
N GLY A 71 18.41 -12.68 -9.79
CA GLY A 71 19.85 -12.60 -9.99
C GLY A 71 20.61 -12.03 -8.79
N VAL A 72 20.02 -12.06 -7.59
CA VAL A 72 20.63 -11.57 -6.33
C VAL A 72 20.43 -12.60 -5.23
N SER A 73 21.49 -12.92 -4.48
CA SER A 73 21.42 -13.86 -3.38
C SER A 73 20.99 -13.22 -2.07
N PHE A 74 20.27 -13.99 -1.26
CA PHE A 74 20.01 -13.64 0.14
C PHE A 74 21.30 -13.61 0.94
N ARG A 75 21.39 -12.68 1.89
CA ARG A 75 22.53 -12.60 2.83
C ARG A 75 22.43 -13.65 3.94
N ALA A 76 21.20 -14.09 4.25
CA ALA A 76 20.91 -15.09 5.26
C ALA A 76 19.62 -15.85 4.90
N PRO A 77 19.45 -17.10 5.38
CA PRO A 77 18.19 -17.82 5.27
C PRO A 77 17.05 -17.02 5.93
N VAL A 78 15.85 -17.10 5.35
CA VAL A 78 14.65 -16.48 5.91
C VAL A 78 14.01 -17.42 6.92
N ALA A 79 13.89 -16.97 8.16
CA ALA A 79 13.16 -17.70 9.18
C ALA A 79 11.66 -17.73 8.82
N SER A 80 10.98 -18.84 9.11
CA SER A 80 9.55 -19.01 8.89
C SER A 80 8.83 -19.51 10.12
N ALA A 81 7.52 -19.25 10.21
CA ALA A 81 6.64 -19.76 11.27
C ALA A 81 5.21 -19.93 10.77
N LEU A 82 4.46 -20.76 11.46
CA LEU A 82 3.02 -20.90 11.26
C LEU A 82 2.29 -19.89 12.15
N LEU A 83 1.30 -19.18 11.59
CA LEU A 83 0.40 -18.30 12.32
C LEU A 83 -1.03 -18.86 12.23
N PRO A 84 -1.61 -19.37 13.33
CA PRO A 84 -2.99 -19.86 13.31
C PRO A 84 -3.98 -18.76 12.86
N GLU A 85 -4.97 -19.10 12.04
CA GLU A 85 -5.96 -18.15 11.54
C GLU A 85 -6.69 -17.38 12.64
N LYS A 86 -6.99 -18.04 13.76
CA LYS A 86 -7.63 -17.43 14.94
C LYS A 86 -6.82 -16.25 15.52
N ASP A 87 -5.51 -16.22 15.31
CA ASP A 87 -4.61 -15.20 15.87
C ASP A 87 -4.32 -14.09 14.87
N LEU A 88 -4.60 -14.33 13.57
CA LEU A 88 -4.29 -13.41 12.47
C LEU A 88 -4.97 -12.06 12.64
N GLU A 89 -6.26 -12.02 12.98
CA GLU A 89 -7.01 -10.77 13.15
C GLU A 89 -6.41 -9.90 14.26
N THR A 90 -6.04 -10.52 15.40
CA THR A 90 -5.40 -9.82 16.52
C THR A 90 -4.04 -9.26 16.14
N VAL A 91 -3.26 -10.05 15.40
CA VAL A 91 -1.94 -9.65 14.89
C VAL A 91 -2.07 -8.45 13.96
N LEU A 92 -2.98 -8.51 12.98
CA LEU A 92 -3.19 -7.44 12.01
C LEU A 92 -3.77 -6.17 12.65
N ALA A 93 -4.75 -6.30 13.55
CA ALA A 93 -5.29 -5.15 14.29
C ALA A 93 -4.20 -4.39 15.05
N LYS A 94 -3.30 -5.12 15.71
CA LYS A 94 -2.16 -4.53 16.41
C LYS A 94 -1.21 -3.84 15.44
N LYS A 95 -0.89 -4.48 14.30
CA LYS A 95 0.00 -3.92 13.28
C LYS A 95 -0.56 -2.62 12.69
N LEU A 96 -1.85 -2.54 12.40
CA LEU A 96 -2.49 -1.35 11.84
C LEU A 96 -2.36 -0.10 12.70
N VAL A 97 -2.22 -0.24 14.01
CA VAL A 97 -2.22 0.91 14.93
C VAL A 97 -0.86 1.23 15.56
N GLN A 98 0.06 0.27 15.59
CA GLN A 98 1.29 0.40 16.40
C GLN A 98 2.24 1.49 15.91
N ASP A 99 2.31 1.75 14.61
CA ASP A 99 3.22 2.73 14.02
C ASP A 99 2.56 4.09 13.74
N LEU A 100 1.26 4.20 14.07
CA LEU A 100 0.58 5.49 14.01
C LEU A 100 1.15 6.43 15.10
N PRO A 101 1.44 7.69 14.77
CA PRO A 101 1.95 8.67 15.72
C PRO A 101 0.90 9.15 16.73
N ILE A 102 -0.36 8.80 16.50
CA ILE A 102 -1.55 9.17 17.29
C ILE A 102 -2.52 8.00 17.34
N PRO A 103 -3.48 7.96 18.28
CA PRO A 103 -4.52 6.94 18.30
C PRO A 103 -5.28 6.86 16.98
N PHE A 104 -5.68 5.67 16.55
CA PHE A 104 -6.34 5.42 15.27
C PHE A 104 -7.60 6.28 15.06
N GLU A 105 -8.40 6.47 16.09
CA GLU A 105 -9.62 7.29 16.04
C GLU A 105 -9.28 8.77 15.75
N ALA A 106 -8.16 9.26 16.27
CA ALA A 106 -7.68 10.61 15.98
C ALA A 106 -7.18 10.71 14.54
N TYR A 107 -6.46 9.70 14.04
CA TYR A 107 -6.03 9.60 12.65
C TYR A 107 -7.24 9.61 11.70
N ALA A 108 -8.21 8.72 11.92
CA ALA A 108 -9.44 8.65 11.12
C ALA A 108 -10.24 9.97 11.16
N ALA A 109 -10.31 10.62 12.33
CA ALA A 109 -10.95 11.94 12.47
C ALA A 109 -10.23 13.03 11.67
N GLY A 110 -8.90 12.97 11.57
CA GLY A 110 -8.10 13.86 10.71
C GLY A 110 -8.42 13.69 9.23
N LEU A 111 -8.44 12.44 8.76
CA LEU A 111 -8.81 12.12 7.36
C LEU A 111 -10.23 12.56 7.03
N ALA A 112 -11.19 12.36 7.95
CA ALA A 112 -12.57 12.83 7.79
C ALA A 112 -12.67 14.36 7.79
N ALA A 113 -11.89 15.04 8.64
CA ALA A 113 -11.83 16.50 8.66
C ALA A 113 -11.29 17.05 7.33
N LEU A 114 -10.30 16.38 6.74
CA LEU A 114 -9.74 16.73 5.44
C LEU A 114 -10.71 16.43 4.29
N GLY A 115 -11.54 15.39 4.40
CA GLY A 115 -12.51 14.98 3.37
C GLY A 115 -12.10 13.74 2.59
N LEU A 116 -11.07 13.03 3.03
CA LEU A 116 -10.66 11.77 2.40
C LEU A 116 -11.60 10.62 2.71
N ILE A 117 -12.29 10.68 3.86
CA ILE A 117 -13.28 9.68 4.26
C ILE A 117 -14.48 10.36 4.91
N GLU A 118 -15.63 9.68 4.90
CA GLU A 118 -16.73 10.03 5.78
C GLU A 118 -16.46 9.52 7.21
N PRO A 119 -17.01 10.18 8.26
CA PRO A 119 -16.94 9.68 9.63
C PRO A 119 -17.44 8.24 9.70
N SER A 120 -16.58 7.32 10.14
CA SER A 120 -16.80 5.88 9.97
C SER A 120 -16.58 5.12 11.28
N PRO A 121 -17.61 5.07 12.18
CA PRO A 121 -17.52 4.32 13.44
C PRO A 121 -17.16 2.85 13.19
N GLY A 122 -16.25 2.29 14.02
CA GLY A 122 -15.78 0.90 13.87
C GLY A 122 -14.87 0.67 12.65
N LEU A 123 -14.27 1.71 12.09
CA LEU A 123 -13.40 1.65 10.91
C LEU A 123 -12.21 0.71 11.11
N LEU A 124 -11.55 0.74 12.28
CA LEU A 124 -10.42 -0.16 12.57
C LEU A 124 -10.81 -1.64 12.38
N GLY A 125 -11.96 -2.06 12.90
CA GLY A 125 -12.44 -3.42 12.75
C GLY A 125 -12.76 -3.80 11.30
N ARG A 126 -13.27 -2.86 10.49
CA ARG A 126 -13.47 -3.11 9.05
C ARG A 126 -12.16 -3.22 8.29
N LEU A 127 -11.21 -2.33 8.55
CA LEU A 127 -9.86 -2.42 7.98
C LEU A 127 -9.17 -3.72 8.38
N THR A 128 -9.23 -4.08 9.66
CA THR A 128 -8.67 -5.36 10.11
C THR A 128 -9.26 -6.53 9.34
N ARG A 129 -10.60 -6.57 9.16
CA ARG A 129 -11.25 -7.63 8.37
C ARG A 129 -10.85 -7.61 6.90
N LEU A 130 -10.81 -6.42 6.27
CA LEU A 130 -10.33 -6.26 4.89
C LEU A 130 -8.95 -6.90 4.75
N TYR A 131 -8.01 -6.49 5.58
CA TYR A 131 -6.65 -7.01 5.54
C TYR A 131 -6.58 -8.50 5.90
N THR A 132 -7.33 -8.95 6.90
CA THR A 132 -7.38 -10.37 7.27
C THR A 132 -7.79 -11.25 6.10
N ARG A 133 -8.73 -10.82 5.26
CA ARG A 133 -9.19 -11.58 4.10
C ARG A 133 -8.15 -11.71 2.99
N GLN A 134 -7.25 -10.74 2.87
CA GLN A 134 -6.20 -10.73 1.85
C GLN A 134 -4.99 -11.60 2.20
N VAL A 135 -4.78 -11.93 3.48
CA VAL A 135 -3.54 -12.56 3.96
C VAL A 135 -3.64 -14.08 3.97
N VAL A 136 -2.81 -14.74 3.18
CA VAL A 136 -2.49 -16.18 3.28
C VAL A 136 -1.14 -16.39 3.97
N GLY A 137 -0.21 -15.47 3.79
CA GLY A 137 1.08 -15.38 4.44
C GLY A 137 1.63 -13.97 4.30
N PHE A 138 2.65 -13.63 5.06
CA PHE A 138 3.34 -12.34 4.98
C PHE A 138 4.73 -12.39 5.57
N TYR A 139 5.63 -11.55 5.05
CA TYR A 139 6.94 -11.30 5.66
C TYR A 139 6.86 -10.16 6.66
N ASP A 140 7.40 -10.36 7.86
CA ASP A 140 7.51 -9.34 8.90
C ASP A 140 8.94 -8.77 8.96
N PRO A 141 9.18 -7.53 8.51
CA PRO A 141 10.52 -6.94 8.51
C PRO A 141 11.04 -6.60 9.92
N ALA A 142 10.18 -6.46 10.93
CA ALA A 142 10.63 -6.24 12.30
C ALA A 142 11.16 -7.53 12.94
N GLU A 143 10.50 -8.64 12.67
CA GLU A 143 10.90 -9.97 13.19
C GLU A 143 11.83 -10.72 12.25
N LYS A 144 12.06 -10.20 11.01
CA LYS A 144 12.86 -10.86 9.96
C LYS A 144 12.35 -12.27 9.66
N ARG A 145 11.03 -12.43 9.58
CA ARG A 145 10.36 -13.72 9.55
C ARG A 145 9.20 -13.75 8.58
N PHE A 146 9.08 -14.83 7.84
CA PHE A 146 7.91 -15.15 7.05
C PHE A 146 6.89 -15.91 7.90
N TYR A 147 5.64 -15.51 7.84
CA TYR A 147 4.49 -16.20 8.45
C TYR A 147 3.56 -16.72 7.38
N ILE A 148 3.08 -17.96 7.55
CA ILE A 148 2.00 -18.54 6.73
C ILE A 148 0.84 -18.94 7.64
N VAL A 149 -0.39 -18.77 7.12
CA VAL A 149 -1.63 -19.18 7.78
C VAL A 149 -2.01 -20.57 7.25
N PRO A 150 -1.77 -21.67 8.01
CA PRO A 150 -1.89 -23.04 7.49
C PRO A 150 -3.30 -23.38 7.01
N GLU A 151 -4.32 -22.85 7.68
CA GLU A 151 -5.72 -23.10 7.35
C GLU A 151 -6.03 -22.58 5.94
N ARG A 152 -5.52 -21.40 5.58
CA ARG A 152 -5.73 -20.76 4.27
C ARG A 152 -4.84 -21.33 3.17
N SER A 153 -3.63 -21.74 3.53
CA SER A 153 -2.72 -22.43 2.60
C SER A 153 -3.28 -23.81 2.18
N ARG A 154 -4.01 -24.50 3.08
CA ARG A 154 -4.66 -25.77 2.74
C ARG A 154 -5.85 -25.60 1.76
N ASP A 155 -6.52 -24.45 1.77
CA ASP A 155 -7.59 -24.14 0.82
C ASP A 155 -7.06 -24.00 -0.62
N LEU A 156 -5.74 -23.83 -0.75
CA LEU A 156 -5.00 -23.86 -2.03
C LEU A 156 -4.51 -25.26 -2.41
N ALA A 157 -5.09 -26.37 -1.87
CA ALA A 157 -4.62 -27.71 -2.12
C ALA A 157 -4.80 -28.16 -3.58
N GLY A 158 -3.86 -29.01 -4.07
CA GLY A 158 -3.80 -29.52 -5.42
C GLY A 158 -2.79 -28.78 -6.31
N PRO A 159 -2.55 -29.25 -7.56
CA PRO A 159 -1.49 -28.70 -8.42
C PRO A 159 -1.56 -27.20 -8.67
N ALA A 160 -2.77 -26.64 -8.83
CA ALA A 160 -2.97 -25.20 -8.95
C ALA A 160 -2.68 -24.48 -7.64
N GLY A 161 -3.05 -25.07 -6.50
CA GLY A 161 -2.76 -24.52 -5.17
C GLY A 161 -1.28 -24.54 -4.82
N ASP A 162 -0.58 -25.59 -5.17
CA ASP A 162 0.89 -25.69 -4.99
C ASP A 162 1.61 -24.58 -5.77
N LEU A 163 1.15 -24.29 -6.99
CA LEU A 163 1.66 -23.17 -7.78
C LEU A 163 1.34 -21.84 -7.13
N MET A 164 0.11 -21.62 -6.67
CA MET A 164 -0.29 -20.38 -5.99
C MET A 164 0.51 -20.16 -4.70
N GLU A 165 0.74 -21.21 -3.91
CA GLU A 165 1.61 -21.12 -2.72
C GLU A 165 3.05 -20.76 -3.10
N GLN A 166 3.59 -21.36 -4.17
CA GLN A 166 4.94 -21.03 -4.65
C GLN A 166 5.04 -19.55 -5.09
N LEU A 167 4.00 -19.02 -5.74
CA LEU A 167 3.94 -17.61 -6.14
C LEU A 167 3.85 -16.69 -4.93
N LEU A 168 3.00 -17.01 -3.96
CA LEU A 168 2.93 -16.29 -2.70
C LEU A 168 4.30 -16.26 -2.00
N LEU A 169 4.96 -17.43 -1.89
CA LEU A 169 6.29 -17.51 -1.30
C LEU A 169 7.30 -16.68 -2.08
N ALA A 170 7.25 -16.66 -3.41
CA ALA A 170 8.16 -15.84 -4.22
C ALA A 170 7.93 -14.34 -3.97
N HIS A 171 6.68 -13.90 -3.85
CA HIS A 171 6.32 -12.52 -3.50
C HIS A 171 6.87 -12.13 -2.12
N GLU A 172 6.51 -12.89 -1.08
CA GLU A 172 6.87 -12.59 0.30
C GLU A 172 8.39 -12.70 0.56
N LEU A 173 9.05 -13.64 -0.07
CA LEU A 173 10.51 -13.76 0.03
C LEU A 173 11.23 -12.66 -0.74
N THR A 174 10.59 -12.04 -1.73
CA THR A 174 11.12 -10.81 -2.34
C THR A 174 11.17 -9.70 -1.29
N HIS A 175 10.15 -9.57 -0.44
CA HIS A 175 10.19 -8.61 0.68
C HIS A 175 11.30 -8.92 1.68
N ALA A 176 11.54 -10.21 1.96
CA ALA A 176 12.68 -10.61 2.79
C ALA A 176 14.03 -10.22 2.15
N LEU A 177 14.18 -10.38 0.84
CA LEU A 177 15.37 -9.96 0.09
C LEU A 177 15.55 -8.44 0.13
N GLN A 178 14.46 -7.68 -0.09
CA GLN A 178 14.43 -6.23 0.00
C GLN A 178 14.82 -5.75 1.40
N ASP A 179 14.30 -6.41 2.44
CA ASP A 179 14.62 -6.06 3.82
C ASP A 179 16.09 -6.32 4.16
N GLN A 180 16.64 -7.44 3.71
CA GLN A 180 18.08 -7.72 3.88
C GLN A 180 18.97 -6.68 3.16
N ARG A 181 18.45 -6.00 2.15
CA ARG A 181 19.17 -4.93 1.41
C ARG A 181 18.98 -3.56 2.02
N LEU A 182 17.79 -3.25 2.53
CA LEU A 182 17.34 -1.90 2.88
C LEU A 182 17.11 -1.66 4.38
N GLY A 183 16.86 -2.70 5.18
CA GLY A 183 16.46 -2.56 6.58
C GLY A 183 15.07 -1.91 6.69
N LEU A 184 14.03 -2.58 6.16
CA LEU A 184 12.71 -2.02 5.92
C LEU A 184 12.04 -1.47 7.17
N ASP A 185 12.11 -2.18 8.30
CA ASP A 185 11.48 -1.75 9.56
C ASP A 185 11.89 -0.34 9.96
N LEU A 186 13.19 -0.07 10.04
CA LEU A 186 13.71 1.24 10.42
C LEU A 186 13.38 2.32 9.38
N ARG A 187 13.42 1.93 8.09
CA ARG A 187 13.15 2.85 6.99
C ARG A 187 11.68 3.28 6.97
N MET A 188 10.75 2.36 7.14
CA MET A 188 9.32 2.65 7.19
C MET A 188 8.98 3.52 8.41
N LYS A 189 9.53 3.20 9.57
CA LYS A 189 9.38 4.02 10.79
C LYS A 189 9.91 5.45 10.62
N ALA A 190 10.97 5.63 9.85
CA ALA A 190 11.50 6.97 9.56
C ALA A 190 10.60 7.79 8.62
N LEU A 191 9.67 7.16 7.89
CA LEU A 191 8.75 7.80 6.94
C LEU A 191 7.33 8.01 7.49
N ARG A 192 7.06 7.65 8.74
CA ARG A 192 5.72 7.68 9.36
C ARG A 192 5.04 9.06 9.41
N ASP A 193 5.76 10.13 9.13
CA ASP A 193 5.23 11.50 9.02
C ASP A 193 5.19 12.01 7.57
N SER A 194 5.23 11.08 6.62
CA SER A 194 5.15 11.36 5.18
C SER A 194 4.45 10.20 4.45
N THR A 195 3.13 10.26 4.38
CA THR A 195 2.31 9.33 3.59
C THR A 195 2.80 9.24 2.15
N ASP A 196 3.17 10.37 1.53
CA ASP A 196 3.75 10.41 0.18
C ASP A 196 5.00 9.55 0.01
N SER A 197 5.96 9.68 0.94
CA SER A 197 7.22 8.93 0.86
C SER A 197 7.03 7.46 1.23
N LEU A 198 6.12 7.16 2.16
CA LEU A 198 5.80 5.79 2.54
C LEU A 198 5.13 5.04 1.39
N LEU A 199 4.13 5.64 0.75
CA LEU A 199 3.46 5.07 -0.43
C LEU A 199 4.42 4.89 -1.61
N ALA A 200 5.34 5.84 -1.82
CA ALA A 200 6.36 5.72 -2.87
C ALA A 200 7.31 4.53 -2.59
N LEU A 201 7.73 4.34 -1.34
CA LEU A 201 8.54 3.19 -0.94
C LEU A 201 7.76 1.89 -1.12
N GLN A 202 6.51 1.83 -0.64
CA GLN A 202 5.65 0.66 -0.79
C GLN A 202 5.44 0.31 -2.26
N ALA A 203 5.18 1.30 -3.12
CA ALA A 203 5.05 1.07 -4.56
C ALA A 203 6.32 0.49 -5.19
N PHE A 204 7.50 0.92 -4.77
CA PHE A 204 8.75 0.30 -5.21
C PHE A 204 8.84 -1.17 -4.76
N LEU A 205 8.51 -1.47 -3.50
CA LEU A 205 8.63 -2.80 -2.92
C LEU A 205 7.60 -3.77 -3.51
N GLU A 206 6.32 -3.39 -3.53
CA GLU A 206 5.24 -4.22 -4.07
C GLU A 206 5.37 -4.42 -5.58
N GLY A 207 5.76 -3.38 -6.29
CA GLY A 207 5.99 -3.48 -7.74
C GLY A 207 7.10 -4.48 -8.07
N GLU A 208 8.23 -4.48 -7.34
CA GLU A 208 9.30 -5.46 -7.54
C GLU A 208 8.85 -6.88 -7.18
N ALA A 209 8.14 -7.05 -6.05
CA ALA A 209 7.64 -8.34 -5.62
C ALA A 209 6.63 -8.93 -6.61
N THR A 210 5.74 -8.10 -7.15
CA THR A 210 4.73 -8.51 -8.15
C THR A 210 5.37 -8.89 -9.49
N VAL A 211 6.31 -8.09 -9.99
CA VAL A 211 7.03 -8.42 -11.23
C VAL A 211 7.83 -9.69 -11.07
N LEU A 212 8.54 -9.86 -9.95
CA LEU A 212 9.33 -11.06 -9.69
C LEU A 212 8.45 -12.30 -9.55
N MET A 213 7.32 -12.19 -8.84
CA MET A 213 6.32 -13.25 -8.72
C MET A 213 5.84 -13.72 -10.11
N THR A 214 5.54 -12.79 -11.01
CA THR A 214 5.11 -13.11 -12.38
C THR A 214 6.23 -13.79 -13.19
N GLU A 215 7.47 -13.30 -13.09
CA GLU A 215 8.60 -13.95 -13.73
C GLU A 215 8.86 -15.36 -13.14
N ALA A 216 8.65 -15.54 -11.83
CA ALA A 216 8.73 -16.85 -11.18
C ALA A 216 7.62 -17.81 -11.66
N LEU A 217 6.42 -17.30 -11.93
CA LEU A 217 5.35 -18.08 -12.57
C LEU A 217 5.80 -18.59 -13.94
N LEU A 218 6.26 -17.67 -14.80
CA LEU A 218 6.72 -18.01 -16.14
C LEU A 218 7.88 -19.01 -16.15
N GLU A 219 8.77 -18.93 -15.13
CA GLU A 219 9.87 -19.89 -14.97
C GLU A 219 9.42 -21.27 -14.47
N SER A 220 8.25 -21.33 -13.82
CA SER A 220 7.72 -22.56 -13.17
C SER A 220 6.76 -23.34 -14.03
N VAL A 221 6.22 -22.75 -15.12
CA VAL A 221 5.27 -23.41 -16.01
C VAL A 221 5.94 -23.88 -17.31
N PRO A 222 5.48 -25.01 -17.92
CA PRO A 222 5.92 -25.46 -19.23
C PRO A 222 5.67 -24.43 -20.34
N ASP A 223 6.44 -24.51 -21.43
CA ASP A 223 6.34 -23.55 -22.54
C ASP A 223 4.92 -23.49 -23.17
N GLU A 224 4.25 -24.64 -23.28
CA GLU A 224 2.87 -24.72 -23.79
C GLU A 224 1.88 -23.98 -22.89
N ALA A 225 2.11 -23.98 -21.55
CA ALA A 225 1.29 -23.26 -20.60
C ALA A 225 1.59 -21.76 -20.63
N ARG A 226 2.83 -21.35 -20.93
CA ARG A 226 3.18 -19.92 -21.13
C ARG A 226 2.43 -19.31 -22.29
N GLU A 227 2.31 -20.02 -23.42
CA GLU A 227 1.51 -19.55 -24.56
C GLU A 227 0.04 -19.35 -24.19
N ALA A 228 -0.51 -20.22 -23.33
CA ALA A 228 -1.90 -20.14 -22.86
C ALA A 228 -2.14 -18.96 -21.87
N LEU A 229 -1.11 -18.50 -21.15
CA LEU A 229 -1.17 -17.34 -20.26
C LEU A 229 -1.26 -16.01 -21.02
N GLY A 230 -1.00 -16.01 -22.35
CA GLY A 230 -1.01 -14.81 -23.18
C GLY A 230 0.25 -13.95 -23.05
N GLU A 231 0.25 -12.83 -23.78
CA GLU A 231 1.44 -11.97 -23.89
C GLU A 231 1.77 -11.23 -22.58
N ASP A 232 0.78 -10.96 -21.73
CA ASP A 232 0.99 -10.26 -20.45
C ASP A 232 0.07 -10.81 -19.34
N PRO A 233 0.48 -11.90 -18.66
CA PRO A 233 -0.28 -12.45 -17.53
C PRO A 233 -0.43 -11.45 -16.37
N LEU A 234 0.50 -10.51 -16.26
CA LEU A 234 0.52 -9.48 -15.22
C LEU A 234 -0.56 -8.42 -15.44
N GLU A 235 -0.83 -8.05 -16.70
CA GLU A 235 -1.90 -7.12 -17.05
C GLU A 235 -3.26 -7.65 -16.60
N GLN A 236 -3.52 -8.94 -16.78
CA GLN A 236 -4.75 -9.57 -16.30
C GLN A 236 -4.91 -9.54 -14.77
N VAL A 237 -3.80 -9.64 -14.04
CA VAL A 237 -3.80 -9.51 -12.57
C VAL A 237 -4.06 -8.05 -12.17
N LEU A 238 -3.47 -7.10 -12.87
CA LEU A 238 -3.60 -5.68 -12.56
C LEU A 238 -4.98 -5.12 -12.91
N ASP A 239 -5.58 -5.56 -14.04
CA ASP A 239 -6.94 -5.17 -14.44
C ASP A 239 -7.99 -5.53 -13.37
N GLY A 240 -7.77 -6.62 -12.64
CA GLY A 240 -8.63 -7.01 -11.52
C GLY A 240 -8.48 -6.11 -10.28
N LEU A 241 -7.41 -5.29 -10.22
CA LEU A 241 -7.16 -4.37 -9.10
C LEU A 241 -7.71 -2.96 -9.33
N ASP A 242 -8.00 -2.59 -10.58
CA ASP A 242 -8.49 -1.25 -10.91
C ASP A 242 -9.94 -1.02 -10.43
N ASP A 243 -10.65 -2.07 -10.02
CA ASP A 243 -11.99 -1.99 -9.44
C ASP A 243 -11.95 -2.13 -7.89
N PRO A 244 -11.98 -1.01 -7.14
CA PRO A 244 -12.02 -1.05 -5.68
C PRO A 244 -13.24 -1.78 -5.12
N GLU A 245 -14.36 -1.86 -5.87
CA GLU A 245 -15.59 -2.56 -5.45
C GLU A 245 -15.42 -4.09 -5.54
N GLY A 246 -14.49 -4.56 -6.38
CA GLY A 246 -14.14 -5.98 -6.52
C GLY A 246 -13.23 -6.54 -5.40
N VAL A 247 -12.69 -5.70 -4.51
CA VAL A 247 -11.79 -6.16 -3.45
C VAL A 247 -12.57 -6.86 -2.35
N ASP A 248 -12.27 -8.15 -2.10
CA ASP A 248 -12.97 -8.93 -1.07
C ASP A 248 -12.76 -8.33 0.32
N GLY A 249 -13.85 -8.16 1.06
CA GLY A 249 -13.85 -7.57 2.40
C GLY A 249 -13.87 -6.04 2.42
N ALA A 250 -14.00 -5.37 1.27
CA ALA A 250 -14.09 -3.91 1.18
C ALA A 250 -15.45 -3.34 1.65
N ASP A 251 -16.44 -4.19 1.96
CA ASP A 251 -17.76 -3.75 2.37
C ASP A 251 -17.73 -2.78 3.55
N GLY A 252 -18.22 -1.56 3.33
CA GLY A 252 -18.26 -0.50 4.33
C GLY A 252 -16.89 0.10 4.70
N VAL A 253 -15.83 -0.25 3.98
CA VAL A 253 -14.53 0.42 4.07
C VAL A 253 -14.55 1.64 3.16
N PRO A 254 -14.14 2.84 3.65
CA PRO A 254 -14.04 4.01 2.77
C PRO A 254 -13.13 3.75 1.57
N ALA A 255 -13.56 4.15 0.37
CA ALA A 255 -12.85 3.92 -0.89
C ALA A 255 -11.39 4.40 -0.87
N TYR A 256 -11.08 5.43 -0.08
CA TYR A 256 -9.71 5.89 0.12
C TYR A 256 -8.77 4.76 0.55
N PHE A 257 -9.15 3.96 1.55
CA PHE A 257 -8.29 2.87 2.07
C PHE A 257 -8.17 1.71 1.09
N VAL A 258 -9.22 1.43 0.32
CA VAL A 258 -9.15 0.39 -0.73
C VAL A 258 -8.20 0.84 -1.84
N ARG A 259 -8.29 2.09 -2.27
CA ARG A 259 -7.37 2.67 -3.26
C ARG A 259 -5.94 2.77 -2.74
N GLU A 260 -5.76 3.12 -1.47
CA GLU A 260 -4.44 3.17 -0.81
C GLU A 260 -3.79 1.77 -0.76
N LEU A 261 -4.60 0.72 -0.52
CA LEU A 261 -4.15 -0.67 -0.56
C LEU A 261 -3.69 -1.09 -1.96
N VAL A 262 -4.43 -0.71 -3.01
CA VAL A 262 -4.19 -1.12 -4.40
C VAL A 262 -3.05 -0.34 -5.06
N PHE A 263 -2.90 0.95 -4.75
CA PHE A 263 -1.95 1.85 -5.39
C PHE A 263 -0.51 1.33 -5.46
N PRO A 264 0.09 0.79 -4.38
CA PRO A 264 1.46 0.26 -4.42
C PRO A 264 1.65 -0.86 -5.45
N TYR A 265 0.66 -1.71 -5.62
CA TYR A 265 0.72 -2.83 -6.58
C TYR A 265 0.59 -2.33 -8.01
N ALA A 266 -0.48 -1.61 -8.34
CA ALA A 266 -0.74 -1.15 -9.70
C ALA A 266 0.34 -0.17 -10.19
N ALA A 267 0.53 0.95 -9.50
CA ALA A 267 1.49 1.97 -9.90
C ALA A 267 2.96 1.52 -9.73
N GLY A 268 3.25 0.75 -8.68
CA GLY A 268 4.57 0.19 -8.43
C GLY A 268 4.99 -0.81 -9.50
N THR A 269 4.11 -1.70 -9.90
CA THR A 269 4.36 -2.66 -10.97
C THR A 269 4.64 -1.96 -12.30
N ALA A 270 3.84 -0.95 -12.67
CA ALA A 270 4.08 -0.17 -13.87
C ALA A 270 5.46 0.52 -13.82
N TRP A 271 5.84 1.06 -12.67
CA TRP A 271 7.14 1.70 -12.48
C TRP A 271 8.32 0.72 -12.58
N ILE A 272 8.22 -0.45 -11.96
CA ILE A 272 9.26 -1.49 -12.03
C ILE A 272 9.35 -2.07 -13.45
N ARG A 273 8.23 -2.34 -14.13
CA ARG A 273 8.21 -2.81 -15.52
C ARG A 273 8.94 -1.84 -16.44
N GLN A 274 8.70 -0.54 -16.28
CA GLN A 274 9.41 0.47 -17.05
C GLN A 274 10.93 0.42 -16.80
N LYS A 275 11.39 0.20 -15.57
CA LYS A 275 12.82 0.01 -15.27
C LYS A 275 13.35 -1.28 -15.89
N ARG A 276 12.60 -2.37 -15.78
CA ARG A 276 12.94 -3.66 -16.37
C ARG A 276 13.10 -3.58 -17.90
N SER A 277 12.17 -2.93 -18.58
CA SER A 277 12.24 -2.75 -20.05
C SER A 277 13.40 -1.86 -20.48
N ALA A 278 13.79 -0.89 -19.67
CA ALA A 278 14.88 0.04 -19.99
C ALA A 278 16.29 -0.56 -19.81
N GLY A 279 16.46 -1.56 -18.92
CA GLY A 279 17.81 -2.09 -18.65
C GLY A 279 17.85 -3.32 -17.74
N GLY A 280 16.80 -4.13 -17.73
CA GLY A 280 16.75 -5.36 -16.96
C GLY A 280 16.78 -5.14 -15.44
N TRP A 281 17.08 -6.19 -14.68
CA TRP A 281 17.28 -6.10 -13.24
C TRP A 281 18.40 -5.12 -12.82
N PRO A 282 19.48 -4.92 -13.56
CA PRO A 282 20.46 -3.87 -13.25
C PRO A 282 19.89 -2.46 -13.17
N ALA A 283 18.87 -2.12 -13.96
CA ALA A 283 18.18 -0.82 -13.87
C ALA A 283 17.34 -0.71 -12.59
N VAL A 284 16.73 -1.81 -12.13
CA VAL A 284 16.04 -1.88 -10.83
C VAL A 284 17.06 -1.76 -9.69
N ASP A 285 18.24 -2.43 -9.79
CA ASP A 285 19.31 -2.31 -8.80
C ASP A 285 19.88 -0.88 -8.70
N ALA A 286 19.87 -0.14 -9.80
CA ALA A 286 20.22 1.28 -9.76
C ALA A 286 19.26 2.09 -8.89
N ALA A 287 17.97 1.73 -8.88
CA ALA A 287 16.97 2.38 -8.05
C ALA A 287 17.16 2.12 -6.55
N TYR A 288 17.74 1.01 -6.13
CA TYR A 288 18.10 0.78 -4.72
C TYR A 288 19.10 1.81 -4.16
N ARG A 289 19.91 2.42 -5.02
CA ARG A 289 20.82 3.52 -4.62
C ARG A 289 20.09 4.84 -4.47
N ARG A 290 18.96 5.00 -5.16
CA ARG A 290 18.12 6.18 -5.13
C ARG A 290 16.66 5.78 -5.24
N LEU A 291 16.11 5.31 -4.12
CA LEU A 291 14.69 4.95 -4.02
C LEU A 291 13.79 6.14 -4.38
N PRO A 292 12.61 5.88 -4.96
CA PRO A 292 11.60 6.93 -5.13
C PRO A 292 11.23 7.50 -3.74
N THR A 293 11.07 8.79 -3.67
CA THR A 293 10.79 9.53 -2.44
C THR A 293 9.41 10.16 -2.42
N THR A 294 8.68 10.07 -3.53
CA THR A 294 7.36 10.65 -3.71
C THR A 294 6.50 9.83 -4.64
N THR A 295 5.19 9.85 -4.42
CA THR A 295 4.20 9.28 -5.34
C THR A 295 4.27 9.93 -6.73
N ARG A 296 4.71 11.20 -6.81
CA ARG A 296 4.96 11.89 -8.07
C ARG A 296 5.96 11.13 -8.98
N GLU A 297 6.99 10.53 -8.40
CA GLU A 297 7.98 9.73 -9.15
C GLU A 297 7.39 8.40 -9.61
N ILE A 298 6.56 7.79 -8.80
CA ILE A 298 5.86 6.52 -9.10
C ILE A 298 4.82 6.72 -10.22
N LEU A 299 4.02 7.78 -10.13
CA LEU A 299 2.96 8.10 -11.09
C LEU A 299 3.48 8.46 -12.50
N ARG A 300 4.80 8.67 -12.66
CA ARG A 300 5.42 9.01 -13.97
C ARG A 300 6.61 8.10 -14.27
N PRO A 301 6.34 6.80 -14.49
CA PRO A 301 7.41 5.85 -14.81
C PRO A 301 8.19 6.30 -16.04
N GLY A 302 9.52 6.31 -15.96
CA GLY A 302 10.42 6.67 -17.07
C GLY A 302 10.55 8.15 -17.40
N VAL A 303 9.78 9.02 -16.76
CA VAL A 303 9.87 10.46 -16.99
C VAL A 303 10.97 11.09 -16.12
N ALA A 304 11.89 11.82 -16.75
CA ALA A 304 12.86 12.63 -16.02
C ALA A 304 12.15 13.87 -15.45
N LEU A 305 11.92 13.86 -14.15
CA LEU A 305 11.23 14.95 -13.47
C LEU A 305 12.23 16.06 -13.06
N PRO A 306 11.86 17.33 -13.21
CA PRO A 306 12.67 18.43 -12.70
C PRO A 306 12.71 18.38 -11.15
N PRO A 307 13.75 18.96 -10.53
CA PRO A 307 13.81 19.10 -9.09
C PRO A 307 12.55 19.77 -8.54
N ARG A 308 12.04 19.24 -7.43
CA ARG A 308 10.80 19.76 -6.80
C ARG A 308 11.05 21.12 -6.16
N LEU A 309 10.09 22.00 -6.31
CA LEU A 309 9.99 23.22 -5.51
C LEU A 309 9.55 22.83 -4.10
N ARG A 310 10.28 23.24 -3.08
CA ARG A 310 9.97 22.95 -1.67
C ARG A 310 9.26 24.11 -1.02
N LEU A 311 8.35 23.83 -0.08
CA LEU A 311 7.86 24.86 0.84
C LEU A 311 9.05 25.48 1.57
N ALA A 312 9.12 26.82 1.61
CA ALA A 312 10.13 27.50 2.40
C ALA A 312 9.96 27.12 3.89
N PRO A 313 11.03 27.07 4.69
CA PRO A 313 10.94 26.71 6.11
C PRO A 313 9.92 27.54 6.88
N ALA A 314 9.81 28.85 6.58
CA ALA A 314 8.83 29.76 7.18
C ALA A 314 7.38 29.46 6.77
N ASP A 315 7.18 28.82 5.61
CA ASP A 315 5.86 28.44 5.10
C ASP A 315 5.42 27.06 5.56
N ARG A 316 6.30 26.26 6.15
CA ARG A 316 5.91 24.93 6.65
C ARG A 316 4.99 25.06 7.86
N PRO A 317 3.77 24.48 7.80
CA PRO A 317 2.85 24.47 8.94
C PRO A 317 3.49 23.89 10.20
N THR A 318 3.18 24.51 11.32
CA THR A 318 3.50 24.01 12.65
C THR A 318 2.24 23.93 13.52
N PRO A 319 2.22 23.15 14.61
CA PRO A 319 1.04 23.03 15.47
C PRO A 319 0.51 24.38 15.98
N LYS A 320 1.40 25.34 16.23
CA LYS A 320 1.04 26.70 16.71
C LYS A 320 0.31 27.54 15.65
N MET A 321 0.44 27.20 14.39
CA MET A 321 -0.18 27.91 13.27
C MET A 321 -1.60 27.41 12.96
N VAL A 322 -1.99 26.24 13.49
CA VAL A 322 -3.35 25.70 13.28
C VAL A 322 -4.36 26.57 14.04
N PRO A 323 -5.39 27.11 13.35
CA PRO A 323 -6.39 27.96 14.00
C PRO A 323 -7.12 27.22 15.12
N GLY A 324 -7.14 27.78 16.34
CA GLY A 324 -7.75 27.17 17.50
C GLY A 324 -7.04 25.94 18.03
N GLY A 325 -5.74 25.80 17.73
CA GLY A 325 -4.93 24.61 17.98
C GLY A 325 -5.06 24.00 19.37
N GLY A 326 -4.94 22.68 19.44
CA GLY A 326 -5.08 21.85 20.65
C GLY A 326 -3.74 21.41 21.24
N THR A 327 -3.81 20.54 22.24
CA THR A 327 -2.65 19.99 22.97
C THR A 327 -1.95 18.82 22.26
N ALA A 328 -2.66 18.11 21.38
CA ALA A 328 -2.13 17.02 20.57
C ALA A 328 -2.10 17.44 19.09
N SER A 329 -1.08 17.02 18.37
CA SER A 329 -0.95 17.29 16.94
C SER A 329 -0.26 16.16 16.22
N TRP A 330 -0.58 16.03 14.93
CA TRP A 330 0.09 15.15 13.98
C TRP A 330 0.39 15.92 12.70
N ALA A 331 1.52 15.67 12.11
CA ALA A 331 1.95 16.33 10.89
C ALA A 331 2.29 15.31 9.82
N ASP A 332 1.94 15.59 8.55
CA ASP A 332 2.15 14.70 7.42
C ASP A 332 2.51 15.47 6.15
N THR A 333 3.11 14.75 5.19
CA THR A 333 3.22 15.14 3.79
C THR A 333 2.37 14.15 2.99
N LEU A 334 1.28 14.62 2.39
CA LEU A 334 0.28 13.77 1.75
C LEU A 334 0.67 13.35 0.32
N GLY A 335 1.29 14.26 -0.43
CA GLY A 335 1.79 13.98 -1.76
C GLY A 335 0.77 14.12 -2.89
N GLU A 336 1.25 13.88 -4.10
CA GLU A 336 0.45 14.03 -5.32
C GLU A 336 -0.70 13.03 -5.39
N TRP A 337 -0.45 11.77 -5.00
CA TRP A 337 -1.48 10.73 -5.08
C TRP A 337 -2.67 11.01 -4.16
N VAL A 338 -2.41 11.39 -2.90
CA VAL A 338 -3.49 11.72 -1.95
C VAL A 338 -4.23 12.97 -2.40
N LEU A 339 -3.52 14.00 -2.89
CA LEU A 339 -4.16 15.18 -3.46
C LEU A 339 -5.06 14.81 -4.63
N GLY A 340 -4.59 13.99 -5.58
CA GLY A 340 -5.36 13.52 -6.72
C GLY A 340 -6.63 12.78 -6.29
N THR A 341 -6.50 11.85 -5.34
CA THR A 341 -7.63 11.09 -4.77
C THR A 341 -8.68 12.02 -4.13
N LEU A 342 -8.22 13.04 -3.39
CA LEU A 342 -9.12 14.02 -2.76
C LEU A 342 -9.87 14.86 -3.80
N LEU A 343 -9.19 15.31 -4.86
CA LEU A 343 -9.79 16.07 -5.95
C LEU A 343 -10.77 15.22 -6.78
N GLU A 344 -10.47 13.95 -6.97
CA GLU A 344 -11.37 13.02 -7.66
C GLU A 344 -12.66 12.81 -6.87
N GLN A 345 -12.57 12.66 -5.54
CA GLN A 345 -13.73 12.59 -4.65
C GLN A 345 -14.57 13.87 -4.66
N ALA A 346 -13.95 15.03 -4.97
CA ALA A 346 -14.67 16.30 -5.17
C ALA A 346 -15.44 16.34 -6.51
N GLY A 347 -15.40 15.27 -7.31
CA GLY A 347 -16.09 15.18 -8.61
C GLY A 347 -15.34 15.81 -9.78
N ALA A 348 -14.04 16.07 -9.63
CA ALA A 348 -13.25 16.75 -10.67
C ALA A 348 -12.89 15.87 -11.88
N GLY A 349 -13.17 14.55 -11.85
CA GLY A 349 -12.88 13.64 -12.95
C GLY A 349 -11.42 13.73 -13.45
N ASP A 350 -11.21 13.80 -14.76
CA ASP A 350 -9.87 13.89 -15.34
C ASP A 350 -9.09 15.15 -14.92
N ALA A 351 -9.79 16.25 -14.61
CA ALA A 351 -9.16 17.48 -14.12
C ALA A 351 -8.43 17.30 -12.78
N SER A 352 -8.83 16.29 -11.97
CA SER A 352 -8.19 15.97 -10.71
C SER A 352 -6.72 15.58 -10.90
N ARG A 353 -6.45 14.69 -11.86
CA ARG A 353 -5.11 14.21 -12.20
C ARG A 353 -4.22 15.33 -12.74
N GLU A 354 -4.78 16.14 -13.63
CA GLU A 354 -4.04 17.27 -14.19
C GLU A 354 -3.68 18.32 -13.11
N ALA A 355 -4.62 18.65 -12.22
CA ALA A 355 -4.35 19.58 -11.13
C ALA A 355 -3.34 19.00 -10.12
N ALA A 356 -3.51 17.74 -9.70
CA ALA A 356 -2.59 17.06 -8.80
C ALA A 356 -1.17 16.97 -9.39
N ALA A 357 -1.03 16.85 -10.71
CA ALA A 357 0.27 16.85 -11.40
C ALA A 357 1.08 18.14 -11.19
N SER A 358 0.41 19.24 -10.81
CA SER A 358 1.08 20.49 -10.42
C SER A 358 1.73 20.44 -9.05
N TRP A 359 1.43 19.43 -8.22
CA TRP A 359 2.00 19.28 -6.88
C TRP A 359 3.54 19.23 -6.91
N GLN A 360 4.16 19.94 -5.97
CA GLN A 360 5.61 19.97 -5.81
C GLN A 360 6.05 19.61 -4.40
N ASP A 361 5.34 20.10 -3.39
CA ASP A 361 5.57 19.83 -1.97
C ASP A 361 4.31 20.14 -1.17
N ASP A 362 4.13 19.52 -0.04
CA ASP A 362 3.08 19.90 0.90
C ASP A 362 3.47 19.59 2.34
N ARG A 363 2.76 20.19 3.25
CA ARG A 363 2.76 19.81 4.66
C ARG A 363 1.40 20.12 5.25
N ILE A 364 0.83 19.14 5.94
CA ILE A 364 -0.36 19.31 6.75
C ILE A 364 -0.01 19.11 8.22
N VAL A 365 -0.66 19.89 9.09
CA VAL A 365 -0.63 19.66 10.54
C VAL A 365 -2.07 19.59 11.02
N PHE A 366 -2.43 18.47 11.62
CA PHE A 366 -3.69 18.30 12.33
C PHE A 366 -3.51 18.69 13.80
N SER A 367 -4.55 19.25 14.40
CA SER A 367 -4.57 19.65 15.80
C SER A 367 -5.87 19.21 16.46
N TYR A 368 -5.75 18.63 17.63
CA TYR A 368 -6.82 17.96 18.35
C TYR A 368 -7.07 18.68 19.68
N PRO A 369 -8.25 19.33 19.85
CA PRO A 369 -8.62 19.89 21.14
C PRO A 369 -9.13 18.78 22.06
N GLY A 370 -8.45 18.52 23.18
CA GLY A 370 -8.86 17.51 24.17
C GLY A 370 -8.23 16.14 24.02
N LYS A 371 -8.70 15.18 24.85
CA LYS A 371 -8.05 13.85 24.99
C LYS A 371 -8.44 12.83 23.92
N VAL A 372 -9.63 12.94 23.33
CA VAL A 372 -10.11 12.08 22.23
C VAL A 372 -11.02 12.92 21.32
N PRO A 373 -10.63 13.24 20.10
CA PRO A 373 -11.44 14.03 19.20
C PRO A 373 -12.40 13.15 18.41
N GLY A 374 -13.68 13.52 18.41
CA GLY A 374 -14.55 13.23 17.28
C GLY A 374 -14.15 14.10 16.07
N ALA A 375 -14.50 13.70 14.84
CA ALA A 375 -14.15 14.41 13.60
C ALA A 375 -14.51 15.91 13.61
N HIS A 376 -15.49 16.30 14.42
CA HIS A 376 -15.96 17.69 14.52
C HIS A 376 -14.98 18.64 15.22
N GLY A 377 -14.11 18.14 16.08
CA GLY A 377 -13.15 18.97 16.84
C GLY A 377 -11.82 19.22 16.15
N VAL A 378 -11.49 18.47 15.11
CA VAL A 378 -10.16 18.50 14.47
C VAL A 378 -9.97 19.78 13.68
N GLY A 379 -8.92 20.54 14.01
CA GLY A 379 -8.41 21.61 13.18
C GLY A 379 -7.24 21.13 12.32
N PHE A 380 -6.98 21.81 11.22
CA PHE A 380 -5.77 21.58 10.44
C PHE A 380 -5.31 22.82 9.68
N LEU A 381 -4.04 22.83 9.35
CA LEU A 381 -3.44 23.75 8.39
C LEU A 381 -2.66 22.92 7.37
N TRP A 382 -3.06 23.00 6.12
CA TRP A 382 -2.42 22.34 5.00
C TRP A 382 -1.89 23.39 4.02
N ARG A 383 -0.62 23.32 3.69
CA ARG A 383 -0.03 24.12 2.62
C ARG A 383 0.48 23.22 1.52
N ILE A 384 0.08 23.53 0.30
CA ILE A 384 0.42 22.79 -0.93
C ILE A 384 1.18 23.76 -1.82
N ARG A 385 2.40 23.43 -2.20
CA ARG A 385 3.15 24.13 -3.21
C ARG A 385 2.91 23.48 -4.57
N ALA A 386 2.43 24.28 -5.52
CA ALA A 386 2.24 23.90 -6.91
C ALA A 386 3.46 24.31 -7.78
N ALA A 387 3.51 23.82 -9.00
CA ALA A 387 4.55 24.15 -9.97
C ALA A 387 4.45 25.60 -10.47
N SER A 388 3.26 26.21 -10.39
CA SER A 388 3.01 27.58 -10.81
C SER A 388 1.82 28.19 -10.06
N PRO A 389 1.63 29.51 -10.09
CA PRO A 389 0.43 30.17 -9.56
C PRO A 389 -0.87 29.67 -10.18
N GLU A 390 -0.89 29.35 -11.47
CA GLU A 390 -2.04 28.81 -12.19
C GLU A 390 -2.39 27.40 -11.69
N GLY A 391 -1.35 26.56 -11.42
CA GLY A 391 -1.50 25.25 -10.81
C GLY A 391 -2.10 25.36 -9.41
N ALA A 392 -1.62 26.31 -8.59
CA ALA A 392 -2.16 26.57 -7.27
C ALA A 392 -3.63 27.03 -7.35
N ALA A 393 -3.97 27.94 -8.23
CA ALA A 393 -5.35 28.40 -8.44
C ALA A 393 -6.28 27.25 -8.87
N ARG A 394 -5.80 26.35 -9.75
CA ARG A 394 -6.56 25.18 -10.19
C ARG A 394 -6.80 24.19 -9.05
N ILE A 395 -5.79 23.88 -8.26
CA ILE A 395 -5.94 23.02 -7.06
C ILE A 395 -6.97 23.62 -6.11
N ALA A 396 -6.88 24.93 -5.81
CA ALA A 396 -7.81 25.60 -4.91
C ALA A 396 -9.26 25.53 -5.43
N ALA A 397 -9.48 25.84 -6.70
CA ALA A 397 -10.80 25.81 -7.32
C ALA A 397 -11.45 24.41 -7.28
N LEU A 398 -10.66 23.35 -7.41
CA LEU A 398 -11.16 21.98 -7.35
C LEU A 398 -11.37 21.47 -5.90
N LEU A 399 -10.71 22.08 -4.91
CA LEU A 399 -10.93 21.76 -3.50
C LEU A 399 -12.19 22.45 -2.92
N GLU A 400 -12.60 23.60 -3.45
CA GLU A 400 -13.74 24.36 -2.92
C GLU A 400 -15.04 23.54 -2.87
N PRO A 401 -15.48 22.84 -3.94
CA PRO A 401 -16.74 22.08 -3.94
C PRO A 401 -16.76 20.97 -2.86
N LEU A 402 -15.61 20.35 -2.56
CA LEU A 402 -15.50 19.32 -1.52
C LEU A 402 -15.98 19.81 -0.15
N TYR A 403 -15.83 21.11 0.11
CA TYR A 403 -16.13 21.71 1.40
C TYR A 403 -17.43 22.52 1.43
N GLU A 404 -18.01 22.83 0.28
CA GLU A 404 -19.24 23.65 0.21
C GLU A 404 -20.44 23.01 0.88
N THR A 405 -20.56 21.68 0.79
CA THR A 405 -21.64 20.91 1.41
C THR A 405 -21.55 20.82 2.94
N ARG A 406 -20.42 21.21 3.53
CA ARG A 406 -20.19 21.13 4.97
C ARG A 406 -20.83 22.33 5.71
N PRO A 407 -21.26 22.13 6.97
CA PRO A 407 -21.69 23.24 7.82
C PRO A 407 -20.61 24.34 7.89
N ALA A 408 -21.00 25.60 7.92
CA ALA A 408 -20.07 26.73 7.90
C ALA A 408 -19.00 26.66 9.00
N SER A 409 -19.34 26.13 10.19
CA SER A 409 -18.41 25.94 11.30
C SER A 409 -17.35 24.84 11.06
N ALA A 410 -17.62 23.93 10.14
CA ALA A 410 -16.73 22.81 9.78
C ALA A 410 -16.00 23.03 8.45
N ARG A 411 -16.32 24.10 7.72
CA ARG A 411 -15.78 24.40 6.40
C ARG A 411 -14.37 24.99 6.52
N PRO A 412 -13.37 24.40 5.86
CA PRO A 412 -12.04 25.01 5.76
C PRO A 412 -12.07 26.31 4.96
N ARG A 413 -11.17 27.21 5.25
CA ARG A 413 -10.88 28.38 4.39
C ARG A 413 -9.77 27.99 3.43
N ILE A 414 -9.94 28.35 2.16
CA ILE A 414 -8.92 28.17 1.12
C ILE A 414 -8.42 29.55 0.73
N ALA A 415 -7.10 29.69 0.59
CA ALA A 415 -6.43 30.91 0.12
C ALA A 415 -5.27 30.53 -0.79
N VAL A 416 -5.04 31.31 -1.84
CA VAL A 416 -3.92 31.16 -2.76
C VAL A 416 -2.96 32.33 -2.61
N ARG A 417 -1.68 32.05 -2.48
CA ARG A 417 -0.61 33.04 -2.39
C ARG A 417 0.55 32.64 -3.33
N GLY A 418 0.55 33.22 -4.52
CA GLY A 418 1.49 32.82 -5.56
C GLY A 418 1.27 31.36 -5.93
N ASP A 419 2.29 30.53 -5.82
CA ASP A 419 2.27 29.10 -6.11
C ASP A 419 1.88 28.21 -4.91
N VAL A 420 1.40 28.79 -3.80
CA VAL A 420 1.02 28.07 -2.59
C VAL A 420 -0.49 28.17 -2.33
N VAL A 421 -1.14 27.02 -2.16
CA VAL A 421 -2.50 26.88 -1.63
C VAL A 421 -2.43 26.66 -0.13
N GLU A 422 -3.20 27.43 0.62
CA GLU A 422 -3.40 27.24 2.05
C GLU A 422 -4.83 26.81 2.32
N VAL A 423 -5.02 25.67 2.98
CA VAL A 423 -6.30 25.15 3.43
C VAL A 423 -6.29 25.08 4.94
N ALA A 424 -7.12 25.85 5.60
CA ALA A 424 -7.12 25.98 7.06
C ALA A 424 -8.49 25.73 7.66
N ARG A 425 -8.59 24.81 8.62
CA ARG A 425 -9.78 24.52 9.41
C ARG A 425 -9.51 24.79 10.87
N ARG A 426 -10.40 25.52 11.51
CA ARG A 426 -10.30 25.80 12.94
C ARG A 426 -10.64 24.57 13.78
N ALA A 427 -9.84 24.28 14.79
CA ALA A 427 -10.19 23.33 15.83
C ALA A 427 -11.36 23.91 16.68
N VAL A 428 -12.36 23.09 16.95
CA VAL A 428 -13.53 23.47 17.75
C VAL A 428 -13.54 22.61 19.01
N LEU A 429 -13.47 23.24 20.17
CA LEU A 429 -13.65 22.52 21.43
C LEU A 429 -15.06 21.94 21.48
N PRO A 430 -15.22 20.69 21.95
CA PRO A 430 -16.55 20.20 22.27
C PRO A 430 -17.19 21.12 23.31
N PRO A 431 -18.53 21.32 23.28
CA PRO A 431 -19.20 22.07 24.33
C PRO A 431 -18.86 21.45 25.70
N PRO A 432 -18.68 22.26 26.74
CA PRO A 432 -18.48 21.75 28.09
C PRO A 432 -19.68 20.85 28.42
N GLY A 433 -19.39 19.56 28.76
CA GLY A 433 -20.39 18.60 29.18
C GLY A 433 -21.00 18.96 30.53
#